data_4fe739f6dc32e3884028bc996cbffaab
#
_entry.id   4fe739f6dc32e3884028bc996cbffaab
#
_cell.length_a   1.000
_cell.length_b   1.000
_cell.length_c   1.000
_cell.angle_alpha   90.00
_cell.angle_beta   90.00
_cell.angle_gamma   90.00
#
_symmetry.space_group_name_H-M   'P 1'
#
loop_
_entity.id
_entity.type
_entity.pdbx_description
1 polymer ?
#
loop_
_entity_poly.entity_id
_entity_poly.type
_entity_poly.pdbx_seq_one_letter_code
_entity_poly.pdbx_strand_id
1 'polypeptide(L)'
;TVTNSADRKSRQMLHRARKMNPDAVVVAAGCYVQAQEGKVDSCIDIVLGNNKKKDLIRILDEYRKSRAESGREKEILPDVELEDIGHTKEYESLNLTRPGDHTRAYIKVQDGCNQFCTYCIIPYARGRVRSRSMEDVTEEVRTLAENGYKEVVLTGIHLSSYGIDFDKERHLLDLIRAVHQIEGIERIRLGSLEPGIITEEFAEAISKLPKMCPHFHLSLQSGCNATLKRMNRSCLLYTSPSPRDCS
;
A
#
# COMPACT_ATOMS: atom_id res chain seq x y z
N THR A 1 -5.52 -2.24 9.09
CA THR A 1 -5.17 -3.62 9.50
C THR A 1 -5.92 -4.61 8.64
N VAL A 2 -5.25 -5.65 8.20
CA VAL A 2 -5.82 -6.68 7.31
C VAL A 2 -5.88 -8.06 7.96
N THR A 3 -5.56 -8.13 9.26
CA THR A 3 -5.65 -9.36 10.06
C THR A 3 -6.30 -9.08 11.41
N ASN A 4 -7.01 -10.05 11.97
CA ASN A 4 -7.64 -9.93 13.29
C ASN A 4 -6.63 -9.58 14.41
N SER A 5 -5.40 -10.11 14.32
CA SER A 5 -4.34 -9.81 15.30
C SER A 5 -3.90 -8.34 15.22
N ALA A 6 -3.74 -7.81 14.00
CA ALA A 6 -3.37 -6.42 13.80
C ALA A 6 -4.52 -5.47 14.20
N ASP A 7 -5.77 -5.87 13.96
CA ASP A 7 -6.96 -5.14 14.38
C ASP A 7 -7.01 -5.01 15.91
N ARG A 8 -6.83 -6.12 16.63
CA ARG A 8 -6.78 -6.12 18.09
C ARG A 8 -5.65 -5.22 18.62
N LYS A 9 -4.47 -5.28 18.02
CA LYS A 9 -3.34 -4.41 18.40
C LYS A 9 -3.64 -2.94 18.16
N SER A 10 -4.27 -2.59 17.04
CA SER A 10 -4.68 -1.20 16.74
C SER A 10 -5.62 -0.68 17.80
N ARG A 11 -6.68 -1.42 18.16
CA ARG A 11 -7.61 -1.05 19.24
C ARG A 11 -6.90 -0.88 20.57
N GLN A 12 -6.04 -1.83 20.95
CA GLN A 12 -5.26 -1.72 22.19
C GLN A 12 -4.41 -0.46 22.25
N MET A 13 -3.78 -0.08 21.12
CA MET A 13 -2.96 1.15 21.05
C MET A 13 -3.80 2.40 21.19
N LEU A 14 -4.97 2.48 20.53
CA LEU A 14 -5.90 3.61 20.64
C LEU A 14 -6.40 3.78 22.10
N HIS A 15 -6.86 2.70 22.73
CA HIS A 15 -7.27 2.73 24.14
C HIS A 15 -6.12 3.10 25.09
N ARG A 16 -4.90 2.60 24.80
CA ARG A 16 -3.72 2.96 25.59
C ARG A 16 -3.40 4.45 25.45
N ALA A 17 -3.47 5.01 24.26
CA ALA A 17 -3.24 6.45 24.02
C ALA A 17 -4.24 7.29 24.83
N ARG A 18 -5.53 6.98 24.78
CA ARG A 18 -6.57 7.65 25.54
C ARG A 18 -6.35 7.52 27.06
N LYS A 19 -5.94 6.33 27.53
CA LYS A 19 -5.66 6.11 28.97
C LYS A 19 -4.45 6.90 29.46
N MET A 20 -3.41 7.03 28.62
CA MET A 20 -2.18 7.75 28.98
C MET A 20 -2.39 9.28 29.01
N ASN A 21 -3.20 9.81 28.12
CA ASN A 21 -3.56 11.22 28.09
C ASN A 21 -5.04 11.38 27.67
N PRO A 22 -5.95 11.55 28.63
CA PRO A 22 -7.38 11.74 28.37
C PRO A 22 -7.70 12.98 27.52
N ASP A 23 -6.86 14.00 27.56
CA ASP A 23 -7.05 15.25 26.82
C ASP A 23 -6.45 15.20 25.38
N ALA A 24 -5.71 14.17 25.05
CA ALA A 24 -5.14 14.03 23.71
C ALA A 24 -6.22 13.80 22.65
N VAL A 25 -6.02 14.38 21.47
CA VAL A 25 -6.84 14.05 20.31
C VAL A 25 -6.37 12.71 19.73
N VAL A 26 -7.24 11.71 19.76
CA VAL A 26 -6.94 10.36 19.27
C VAL A 26 -7.45 10.22 17.84
N VAL A 27 -6.52 10.08 16.90
CA VAL A 27 -6.82 9.92 15.47
C VAL A 27 -6.60 8.46 15.06
N ALA A 28 -7.61 7.84 14.50
CA ALA A 28 -7.50 6.51 13.90
C ALA A 28 -7.52 6.59 12.38
N ALA A 29 -6.51 6.02 11.72
CA ALA A 29 -6.37 6.11 10.27
C ALA A 29 -6.10 4.76 9.61
N GLY A 30 -6.54 4.61 8.36
CA GLY A 30 -6.17 3.50 7.47
C GLY A 30 -7.14 2.33 7.50
N CYS A 31 -6.65 1.12 7.17
CA CYS A 31 -7.48 -0.06 6.92
C CYS A 31 -8.36 -0.47 8.11
N TYR A 32 -7.93 -0.19 9.36
CA TYR A 32 -8.73 -0.51 10.54
C TYR A 32 -10.11 0.15 10.48
N VAL A 33 -10.12 1.46 10.30
CA VAL A 33 -11.36 2.25 10.28
C VAL A 33 -12.12 2.11 8.96
N GLN A 34 -11.41 1.98 7.85
CA GLN A 34 -12.01 1.77 6.53
C GLN A 34 -12.82 0.47 6.46
N ALA A 35 -12.32 -0.61 7.06
CA ALA A 35 -12.99 -1.90 7.06
C ALA A 35 -14.18 -1.99 8.03
N GLN A 36 -14.32 -1.04 8.96
CA GLN A 36 -15.42 -1.02 9.95
C GLN A 36 -16.59 -0.14 9.55
N GLU A 37 -16.57 0.43 8.35
CA GLU A 37 -17.68 1.26 7.80
C GLU A 37 -18.16 2.34 8.78
N GLY A 38 -17.24 2.97 9.52
CA GLY A 38 -17.57 4.03 10.47
C GLY A 38 -18.08 3.58 11.83
N LYS A 39 -18.13 2.27 12.13
CA LYS A 39 -18.35 1.78 13.50
C LYS A 39 -17.08 2.03 14.32
N VAL A 40 -17.06 3.12 15.04
CA VAL A 40 -15.87 3.64 15.68
C VAL A 40 -15.94 3.41 17.18
N ASP A 41 -14.80 3.07 17.75
CA ASP A 41 -14.61 2.95 19.17
C ASP A 41 -14.68 4.33 19.83
N SER A 42 -15.36 4.45 20.99
CA SER A 42 -15.58 5.71 21.73
C SER A 42 -14.29 6.40 22.17
N CYS A 43 -13.15 5.73 22.11
CA CYS A 43 -11.86 6.35 22.42
C CYS A 43 -11.27 7.18 21.28
N ILE A 44 -11.90 7.20 20.10
CA ILE A 44 -11.42 7.86 18.90
C ILE A 44 -12.15 9.19 18.69
N ASP A 45 -11.41 10.27 18.44
CA ASP A 45 -11.95 11.58 18.16
C ASP A 45 -12.08 11.84 16.66
N ILE A 46 -11.13 11.37 15.87
CA ILE A 46 -11.09 11.58 14.41
C ILE A 46 -10.82 10.26 13.71
N VAL A 47 -11.60 10.00 12.65
CA VAL A 47 -11.48 8.82 11.80
C VAL A 47 -11.08 9.24 10.40
N LEU A 48 -9.94 8.73 9.91
CA LEU A 48 -9.45 8.96 8.57
C LEU A 48 -9.40 7.66 7.78
N GLY A 49 -10.16 7.59 6.70
CA GLY A 49 -10.09 6.48 5.75
C GLY A 49 -8.75 6.38 5.02
N ASN A 50 -8.62 5.33 4.24
CA ASN A 50 -7.58 5.27 3.23
C ASN A 50 -7.85 6.35 2.17
N ASN A 51 -6.80 6.94 1.59
CA ASN A 51 -6.88 8.05 0.62
C ASN A 51 -7.26 9.44 1.21
N LYS A 52 -7.27 9.59 2.55
CA LYS A 52 -7.53 10.88 3.25
C LYS A 52 -6.40 11.30 4.17
N LYS A 53 -5.27 10.60 4.16
CA LYS A 53 -4.16 10.89 5.09
C LYS A 53 -3.45 12.21 4.78
N LYS A 54 -3.47 12.64 3.53
CA LYS A 54 -2.94 13.95 3.11
C LYS A 54 -3.68 15.12 3.79
N ASP A 55 -4.94 14.92 4.14
CA ASP A 55 -5.81 15.95 4.74
C ASP A 55 -5.70 16.02 6.27
N LEU A 56 -4.90 15.15 6.91
CA LEU A 56 -4.81 15.02 8.37
C LEU A 56 -4.62 16.36 9.09
N ILE A 57 -3.72 17.21 8.62
CA ILE A 57 -3.42 18.51 9.29
C ILE A 57 -4.63 19.43 9.22
N ARG A 58 -5.25 19.56 8.04
CA ARG A 58 -6.45 20.37 7.86
C ARG A 58 -7.58 19.91 8.79
N ILE A 59 -7.89 18.60 8.78
CA ILE A 59 -8.95 18.02 9.59
C ILE A 59 -8.68 18.19 11.09
N LEU A 60 -7.42 18.03 11.51
CA LEU A 60 -7.02 18.23 12.90
C LEU A 60 -7.22 19.70 13.33
N ASP A 61 -6.90 20.65 12.47
CA ASP A 61 -7.06 22.08 12.77
C ASP A 61 -8.56 22.47 12.82
N GLU A 62 -9.37 21.95 11.92
CA GLU A 62 -10.84 22.13 11.93
C GLU A 62 -11.47 21.56 13.20
N TYR A 63 -11.08 20.33 13.56
CA TYR A 63 -11.52 19.68 14.81
C TYR A 63 -11.17 20.52 16.06
N ARG A 64 -9.94 21.05 16.14
CA ARG A 64 -9.50 21.88 17.26
C ARG A 64 -10.28 23.17 17.36
N LYS A 65 -10.56 23.84 16.23
CA LYS A 65 -11.39 25.06 16.18
C LYS A 65 -12.80 24.79 16.66
N SER A 66 -13.45 23.76 16.11
CA SER A 66 -14.81 23.35 16.51
C SER A 66 -14.90 23.03 18.02
N ARG A 67 -13.89 22.35 18.56
CA ARG A 67 -13.83 22.03 20.00
C ARG A 67 -13.63 23.27 20.87
N ALA A 68 -12.88 24.25 20.40
CA ALA A 68 -12.68 25.52 21.11
C ALA A 68 -13.97 26.36 21.16
N GLU A 69 -14.76 26.36 20.09
CA GLU A 69 -16.01 27.12 19.97
C GLU A 69 -17.19 26.46 20.73
N SER A 70 -17.23 25.13 20.78
CA SER A 70 -18.37 24.38 21.36
C SER A 70 -18.31 24.15 22.85
N GLY A 71 -17.16 24.45 23.51
CA GLY A 71 -16.94 24.07 24.92
C GLY A 71 -16.81 22.56 25.12
N ARG A 72 -16.22 22.13 26.27
CA ARG A 72 -15.92 20.71 26.55
C ARG A 72 -17.15 19.78 26.76
N GLU A 73 -18.37 20.32 26.79
CA GLU A 73 -19.58 19.58 27.25
C GLU A 73 -20.41 18.94 26.12
N LYS A 74 -20.09 19.11 24.84
CA LYS A 74 -20.81 18.42 23.77
C LYS A 74 -20.18 17.04 23.53
N GLU A 75 -21.02 16.02 23.57
CA GLU A 75 -20.71 14.70 23.03
C GLU A 75 -20.32 14.89 21.55
N ILE A 76 -19.02 15.04 21.30
CA ILE A 76 -18.51 15.21 19.95
C ILE A 76 -18.48 13.80 19.36
N LEU A 77 -19.40 13.53 18.47
CA LEU A 77 -19.33 12.34 17.61
C LEU A 77 -17.99 12.42 16.83
N PRO A 78 -17.30 11.29 16.66
CA PRO A 78 -16.04 11.28 15.93
C PRO A 78 -16.24 11.87 14.54
N ASP A 79 -15.35 12.77 14.14
CA ASP A 79 -15.32 13.33 12.80
C ASP A 79 -14.89 12.22 11.83
N VAL A 80 -15.76 11.85 10.89
CA VAL A 80 -15.59 10.68 10.05
C VAL A 80 -15.38 11.09 8.59
N GLU A 81 -14.14 11.05 8.16
CA GLU A 81 -13.73 11.30 6.77
C GLU A 81 -13.42 9.96 6.06
N LEU A 82 -14.49 9.23 5.70
CA LEU A 82 -14.42 8.01 4.91
C LEU A 82 -14.88 8.26 3.48
N GLU A 83 -14.04 7.87 2.51
CA GLU A 83 -14.43 7.78 1.11
C GLU A 83 -14.94 6.38 0.78
N ASP A 84 -15.81 6.29 -0.21
CA ASP A 84 -16.10 5.02 -0.87
C ASP A 84 -14.87 4.55 -1.64
N ILE A 85 -14.00 3.84 -0.94
CA ILE A 85 -12.71 3.39 -1.48
C ILE A 85 -12.88 2.41 -2.66
N GLY A 86 -14.05 1.80 -2.80
CA GLY A 86 -14.38 0.91 -3.92
C GLY A 86 -14.48 1.64 -5.26
N HIS A 87 -14.85 2.92 -5.25
CA HIS A 87 -15.04 3.76 -6.43
C HIS A 87 -13.97 4.84 -6.60
N THR A 88 -13.09 5.03 -5.62
CA THR A 88 -11.98 6.00 -5.69
C THR A 88 -10.97 5.60 -6.76
N LYS A 89 -10.71 6.49 -7.71
CA LYS A 89 -9.74 6.30 -8.80
C LYS A 89 -8.40 6.99 -8.52
N GLU A 90 -8.40 8.02 -7.69
CA GLU A 90 -7.20 8.80 -7.40
C GLU A 90 -6.22 8.02 -6.52
N TYR A 91 -4.95 8.08 -6.87
CA TYR A 91 -3.86 7.61 -6.04
C TYR A 91 -3.47 8.69 -5.02
N GLU A 92 -3.48 8.36 -3.71
CA GLU A 92 -2.99 9.27 -2.66
C GLU A 92 -1.46 9.30 -2.67
N SER A 93 -0.89 10.35 -3.22
CA SER A 93 0.57 10.55 -3.21
C SER A 93 1.03 11.10 -1.86
N LEU A 94 1.92 10.38 -1.21
CA LEU A 94 2.63 10.79 0.01
C LEU A 94 4.12 10.62 -0.26
N ASN A 95 4.78 11.67 -0.74
CA ASN A 95 6.18 11.61 -1.15
C ASN A 95 7.11 11.63 0.08
N LEU A 96 8.13 10.79 0.03
CA LEU A 96 9.22 10.82 1.00
C LEU A 96 10.21 11.91 0.60
N THR A 97 10.25 13.00 1.35
CA THR A 97 11.13 14.15 1.05
C THR A 97 12.44 14.16 1.83
N ARG A 98 12.57 13.34 2.87
CA ARG A 98 13.80 13.27 3.68
C ARG A 98 14.27 11.85 3.92
N PRO A 99 15.58 11.61 3.80
CA PRO A 99 16.17 10.35 4.20
C PRO A 99 15.98 10.17 5.72
N GLY A 100 15.36 9.03 6.10
CA GLY A 100 15.64 8.47 7.42
C GLY A 100 17.03 7.83 7.39
N ASP A 101 17.49 7.30 8.52
CA ASP A 101 18.77 6.59 8.67
C ASP A 101 18.85 5.26 7.89
N HIS A 102 18.07 5.12 6.82
CA HIS A 102 17.98 3.90 6.02
C HIS A 102 18.81 3.98 4.75
N THR A 103 19.53 2.91 4.45
CA THR A 103 20.37 2.77 3.24
C THR A 103 19.56 2.57 1.96
N ARG A 104 18.25 2.28 2.07
CA ARG A 104 17.31 2.07 0.96
C ARG A 104 16.01 2.81 1.16
N ALA A 105 15.42 3.29 0.09
CA ALA A 105 14.11 3.93 0.08
C ALA A 105 13.02 2.96 -0.39
N TYR A 106 11.87 2.98 0.29
CA TYR A 106 10.67 2.22 -0.11
C TYR A 106 9.69 3.15 -0.80
N ILE A 107 9.39 2.87 -2.05
CA ILE A 107 8.50 3.67 -2.88
C ILE A 107 7.25 2.87 -3.17
N LYS A 108 6.11 3.33 -2.65
CA LYS A 108 4.82 2.74 -2.97
C LYS A 108 4.35 3.26 -4.31
N VAL A 109 4.25 2.38 -5.30
CA VAL A 109 3.87 2.71 -6.68
C VAL A 109 2.46 2.25 -7.04
N GLN A 110 1.83 1.41 -6.19
CA GLN A 110 0.52 0.84 -6.47
C GLN A 110 -0.26 0.64 -5.16
N ASP A 111 -1.59 0.87 -5.17
CA ASP A 111 -2.52 0.59 -4.08
C ASP A 111 -3.76 -0.15 -4.59
N GLY A 112 -4.51 -0.76 -3.65
CA GLY A 112 -5.70 -1.54 -3.97
C GLY A 112 -5.39 -2.87 -4.67
N CYS A 113 -6.45 -3.68 -4.89
CA CYS A 113 -6.32 -4.98 -5.54
C CYS A 113 -7.66 -5.44 -6.11
N ASN A 114 -7.65 -6.02 -7.32
CA ASN A 114 -8.83 -6.54 -8.01
C ASN A 114 -8.96 -8.07 -7.93
N GLN A 115 -8.11 -8.76 -7.16
CA GLN A 115 -8.09 -10.24 -7.13
C GLN A 115 -9.24 -10.86 -6.34
N PHE A 116 -9.77 -10.18 -5.32
CA PHE A 116 -10.86 -10.70 -4.47
C PHE A 116 -10.62 -12.12 -3.96
N CYS A 117 -9.39 -12.41 -3.52
CA CYS A 117 -9.10 -13.69 -2.89
C CYS A 117 -10.02 -13.91 -1.68
N THR A 118 -10.55 -15.13 -1.51
CA THR A 118 -11.62 -15.46 -0.54
C THR A 118 -11.29 -15.14 0.93
N TYR A 119 -10.01 -15.03 1.26
CA TYR A 119 -9.51 -14.75 2.61
C TYR A 119 -9.03 -13.30 2.80
N CYS A 120 -9.17 -12.44 1.76
CA CYS A 120 -8.48 -11.15 1.73
C CYS A 120 -9.45 -9.97 1.82
N ILE A 121 -9.26 -9.11 2.81
CA ILE A 121 -10.07 -7.89 3.00
C ILE A 121 -9.57 -6.70 2.15
N ILE A 122 -8.43 -6.83 1.49
CA ILE A 122 -7.78 -5.70 0.78
C ILE A 122 -8.70 -4.99 -0.22
N PRO A 123 -9.44 -5.68 -1.11
CA PRO A 123 -10.33 -4.99 -2.05
C PRO A 123 -11.38 -4.08 -1.38
N TYR A 124 -11.79 -4.43 -0.17
CA TYR A 124 -12.76 -3.68 0.63
C TYR A 124 -12.12 -2.56 1.46
N ALA A 125 -10.91 -2.81 1.97
CA ALA A 125 -10.20 -1.85 2.84
C ALA A 125 -9.31 -0.88 2.05
N ARG A 126 -8.84 -1.27 0.86
CA ARG A 126 -7.94 -0.47 0.01
C ARG A 126 -8.55 -0.12 -1.35
N GLY A 127 -9.68 -0.72 -1.69
CA GLY A 127 -10.36 -0.50 -2.97
C GLY A 127 -9.69 -1.18 -4.16
N ARG A 128 -10.07 -0.71 -5.34
CA ARG A 128 -9.57 -1.20 -6.62
C ARG A 128 -8.12 -0.80 -6.85
N VAL A 129 -7.50 -1.42 -7.84
CA VAL A 129 -6.14 -1.07 -8.29
C VAL A 129 -6.08 0.41 -8.65
N ARG A 130 -5.10 1.08 -8.09
CA ARG A 130 -4.70 2.44 -8.43
C ARG A 130 -3.19 2.47 -8.53
N SER A 131 -2.71 2.82 -9.70
CA SER A 131 -1.29 2.93 -9.98
C SER A 131 -0.86 4.39 -9.91
N ARG A 132 0.31 4.63 -9.35
CA ARG A 132 0.94 5.94 -9.36
C ARG A 132 1.53 6.19 -10.73
N SER A 133 1.43 7.42 -11.26
CA SER A 133 1.98 7.75 -12.56
C SER A 133 3.49 7.45 -12.62
N MET A 134 3.97 7.04 -13.78
CA MET A 134 5.39 6.73 -13.95
C MET A 134 6.25 7.98 -13.78
N GLU A 135 5.73 9.11 -14.22
CA GLU A 135 6.33 10.43 -14.12
C GLU A 135 6.57 10.79 -12.63
N ASP A 136 5.55 10.67 -11.78
CA ASP A 136 5.68 10.95 -10.33
C ASP A 136 6.66 10.01 -9.64
N VAL A 137 6.64 8.72 -9.99
CA VAL A 137 7.57 7.75 -9.40
C VAL A 137 9.00 8.06 -9.79
N THR A 138 9.26 8.35 -11.07
CA THR A 138 10.62 8.67 -11.54
C THR A 138 11.14 9.96 -10.96
N GLU A 139 10.28 10.96 -10.74
CA GLU A 139 10.67 12.23 -10.10
C GLU A 139 11.07 12.01 -8.64
N GLU A 140 10.27 11.23 -7.88
CA GLU A 140 10.64 10.88 -6.50
C GLU A 140 11.94 10.10 -6.43
N VAL A 141 12.16 9.15 -7.36
CA VAL A 141 13.41 8.38 -7.41
C VAL A 141 14.62 9.27 -7.71
N ARG A 142 14.50 10.28 -8.61
CA ARG A 142 15.56 11.26 -8.87
C ARG A 142 15.89 12.05 -7.60
N THR A 143 14.86 12.59 -6.94
CA THR A 143 15.04 13.31 -5.67
C THR A 143 15.74 12.45 -4.61
N LEU A 144 15.38 11.18 -4.52
CA LEU A 144 16.04 10.24 -3.60
C LEU A 144 17.50 9.99 -3.99
N ALA A 145 17.80 9.84 -5.29
CA ALA A 145 19.17 9.67 -5.77
C ALA A 145 20.04 10.90 -5.47
N GLU A 146 19.53 12.11 -5.68
CA GLU A 146 20.16 13.38 -5.33
C GLU A 146 20.44 13.49 -3.83
N ASN A 147 19.54 12.96 -3.00
CA ASN A 147 19.69 12.85 -1.55
C ASN A 147 20.62 11.71 -1.10
N GLY A 148 21.29 11.01 -2.03
CA GLY A 148 22.32 10.01 -1.74
C GLY A 148 21.82 8.57 -1.59
N TYR A 149 20.54 8.29 -1.80
CA TYR A 149 20.05 6.92 -1.82
C TYR A 149 20.61 6.14 -3.01
N LYS A 150 21.06 4.93 -2.74
CA LYS A 150 21.65 4.01 -3.75
C LYS A 150 20.73 2.86 -4.11
N GLU A 151 19.73 2.59 -3.28
CA GLU A 151 18.82 1.47 -3.45
C GLU A 151 17.37 1.92 -3.27
N VAL A 152 16.51 1.52 -4.20
CA VAL A 152 15.06 1.72 -4.12
C VAL A 152 14.33 0.37 -4.14
N VAL A 153 13.25 0.29 -3.36
CA VAL A 153 12.36 -0.86 -3.33
C VAL A 153 10.98 -0.42 -3.84
N LEU A 154 10.61 -0.84 -5.03
CA LEU A 154 9.26 -0.58 -5.57
C LEU A 154 8.27 -1.51 -4.87
N THR A 155 7.27 -0.93 -4.22
CA THR A 155 6.28 -1.67 -3.42
C THR A 155 4.85 -1.35 -3.86
N GLY A 156 3.94 -2.27 -3.57
CA GLY A 156 2.52 -2.11 -3.80
C GLY A 156 1.72 -3.12 -3.00
N ILE A 157 0.42 -2.95 -2.99
CA ILE A 157 -0.51 -3.96 -2.43
C ILE A 157 -0.54 -5.20 -3.33
N HIS A 158 -0.58 -4.99 -4.63
CA HIS A 158 -0.49 -6.03 -5.66
C HIS A 158 0.37 -5.51 -6.82
N LEU A 159 1.68 -5.47 -6.60
CA LEU A 159 2.64 -4.84 -7.51
C LEU A 159 2.55 -5.36 -8.95
N SER A 160 2.21 -6.64 -9.12
CA SER A 160 1.99 -7.26 -10.44
C SER A 160 0.85 -6.63 -11.26
N SER A 161 -0.05 -5.88 -10.60
CA SER A 161 -1.15 -5.16 -11.26
C SER A 161 -0.82 -3.69 -11.53
N TYR A 162 0.44 -3.25 -11.38
CA TYR A 162 0.80 -1.90 -11.72
C TYR A 162 0.51 -1.60 -13.18
N GLY A 163 -0.19 -0.52 -13.42
CA GLY A 163 -0.49 0.02 -14.75
C GLY A 163 -1.75 -0.54 -15.42
N ILE A 164 -2.44 -1.53 -14.83
CA ILE A 164 -3.68 -2.08 -15.44
C ILE A 164 -4.84 -1.07 -15.47
N ASP A 165 -4.75 -0.01 -14.69
CA ASP A 165 -5.72 1.09 -14.60
C ASP A 165 -5.33 2.30 -15.44
N PHE A 166 -4.25 2.23 -16.23
CA PHE A 166 -3.85 3.28 -17.15
C PHE A 166 -4.57 3.11 -18.51
N ASP A 167 -4.88 4.22 -19.15
CA ASP A 167 -5.44 4.23 -20.51
C ASP A 167 -4.45 3.74 -21.60
N LYS A 168 -3.16 3.73 -21.28
CA LYS A 168 -2.09 3.25 -22.15
C LYS A 168 -1.53 1.95 -21.56
N GLU A 169 -1.15 1.03 -22.44
CA GLU A 169 -0.45 -0.20 -22.05
C GLU A 169 0.95 0.12 -21.49
N ARG A 170 0.98 0.48 -20.20
CA ARG A 170 2.19 0.69 -19.42
C ARG A 170 2.12 -0.22 -18.20
N HIS A 171 3.07 -1.12 -18.09
CA HIS A 171 3.10 -2.14 -17.07
C HIS A 171 4.31 -1.97 -16.14
N LEU A 172 4.39 -2.83 -15.13
CA LEU A 172 5.48 -2.81 -14.14
C LEU A 172 6.88 -2.84 -14.79
N LEU A 173 7.05 -3.57 -15.90
CA LEU A 173 8.32 -3.65 -16.60
C LEU A 173 8.77 -2.29 -17.17
N ASP A 174 7.83 -1.48 -17.66
CA ASP A 174 8.13 -0.15 -18.19
C ASP A 174 8.56 0.80 -17.07
N LEU A 175 7.90 0.71 -15.89
CA LEU A 175 8.34 1.45 -14.71
C LEU A 175 9.75 1.03 -14.28
N ILE A 176 10.03 -0.27 -14.24
CA ILE A 176 11.37 -0.77 -13.88
C ILE A 176 12.43 -0.22 -14.85
N ARG A 177 12.15 -0.25 -16.15
CA ARG A 177 13.04 0.31 -17.19
C ARG A 177 13.27 1.80 -16.99
N ALA A 178 12.22 2.56 -16.70
CA ALA A 178 12.32 3.99 -16.44
C ALA A 178 13.17 4.32 -15.20
N VAL A 179 12.94 3.61 -14.10
CA VAL A 179 13.72 3.74 -12.86
C VAL A 179 15.18 3.32 -13.07
N HIS A 180 15.41 2.29 -13.88
CA HIS A 180 16.77 1.82 -14.21
C HIS A 180 17.63 2.88 -14.91
N GLN A 181 17.03 3.81 -15.66
CA GLN A 181 17.77 4.90 -16.34
C GLN A 181 18.22 6.01 -15.38
N ILE A 182 17.71 6.06 -14.15
CA ILE A 182 18.00 7.16 -13.22
C ILE A 182 19.42 6.99 -12.67
N GLU A 183 20.25 8.01 -12.91
CA GLU A 183 21.60 8.08 -12.37
C GLU A 183 21.58 8.17 -10.84
N GLY A 184 22.64 7.68 -10.19
CA GLY A 184 22.75 7.68 -8.72
C GLY A 184 22.09 6.48 -8.04
N ILE A 185 21.07 5.85 -8.62
CA ILE A 185 20.53 4.58 -8.14
C ILE A 185 21.36 3.43 -8.70
N GLU A 186 21.79 2.55 -7.82
CA GLU A 186 22.64 1.39 -8.11
C GLU A 186 21.87 0.06 -8.03
N ARG A 187 20.80 0.02 -7.22
CA ARG A 187 20.00 -1.20 -6.98
C ARG A 187 18.51 -0.93 -6.98
N ILE A 188 17.78 -1.80 -7.65
CA ILE A 188 16.31 -1.81 -7.69
C ILE A 188 15.83 -3.15 -7.15
N ARG A 189 14.94 -3.11 -6.16
CA ARG A 189 14.23 -4.29 -5.65
C ARG A 189 12.74 -4.17 -5.90
N LEU A 190 12.10 -5.32 -6.01
CA LEU A 190 10.66 -5.42 -6.08
C LEU A 190 10.10 -5.96 -4.76
N GLY A 191 8.94 -5.44 -4.35
CA GLY A 191 8.11 -6.05 -3.33
C GLY A 191 7.56 -7.40 -3.78
N SER A 192 6.58 -7.92 -3.04
CA SER A 192 5.97 -9.21 -3.37
C SER A 192 5.25 -9.17 -4.73
N LEU A 193 5.52 -10.19 -5.54
CA LEU A 193 4.92 -10.39 -6.85
C LEU A 193 3.98 -11.59 -6.84
N GLU A 194 3.01 -11.60 -7.72
CA GLU A 194 2.25 -12.80 -8.06
C GLU A 194 3.02 -13.60 -9.12
N PRO A 195 3.09 -14.94 -8.99
CA PRO A 195 3.87 -15.78 -9.92
C PRO A 195 3.53 -15.58 -11.40
N GLY A 196 2.26 -15.31 -11.71
CA GLY A 196 1.78 -15.13 -13.09
C GLY A 196 2.41 -13.98 -13.88
N ILE A 197 3.08 -13.02 -13.20
CA ILE A 197 3.81 -11.95 -13.92
C ILE A 197 5.15 -12.44 -14.48
N ILE A 198 5.68 -13.54 -13.95
CA ILE A 198 6.99 -14.08 -14.35
C ILE A 198 6.83 -14.89 -15.63
N THR A 199 6.72 -14.19 -16.74
CA THR A 199 6.79 -14.76 -18.09
C THR A 199 8.25 -14.86 -18.55
N GLU A 200 8.53 -15.63 -19.60
CA GLU A 200 9.87 -15.68 -20.22
C GLU A 200 10.33 -14.28 -20.64
N GLU A 201 9.43 -13.52 -21.28
CA GLU A 201 9.70 -12.14 -21.70
C GLU A 201 10.07 -11.23 -20.51
N PHE A 202 9.31 -11.32 -19.41
CA PHE A 202 9.59 -10.52 -18.20
C PHE A 202 10.93 -10.93 -17.58
N ALA A 203 11.21 -12.23 -17.47
CA ALA A 203 12.45 -12.74 -16.93
C ALA A 203 13.66 -12.35 -17.79
N GLU A 204 13.55 -12.47 -19.10
CA GLU A 204 14.59 -12.06 -20.05
C GLU A 204 14.84 -10.55 -20.00
N ALA A 205 13.78 -9.74 -19.97
CA ALA A 205 13.90 -8.30 -19.88
C ALA A 205 14.60 -7.85 -18.58
N ILE A 206 14.23 -8.43 -17.43
CA ILE A 206 14.85 -8.11 -16.14
C ILE A 206 16.32 -8.55 -16.10
N SER A 207 16.66 -9.70 -16.65
CA SER A 207 18.04 -10.21 -16.67
C SER A 207 19.03 -9.28 -17.38
N LYS A 208 18.54 -8.45 -18.28
CA LYS A 208 19.33 -7.44 -19.01
C LYS A 208 19.49 -6.11 -18.28
N LEU A 209 18.91 -5.98 -17.08
CA LEU A 209 18.94 -4.75 -16.27
C LEU A 209 19.91 -4.90 -15.09
N PRO A 210 21.17 -4.41 -15.18
CA PRO A 210 22.21 -4.66 -14.18
C PRO A 210 21.90 -4.07 -12.79
N LYS A 211 21.01 -3.07 -12.67
CA LYS A 211 20.60 -2.52 -11.37
C LYS A 211 19.55 -3.40 -10.67
N MET A 212 18.91 -4.34 -11.38
CA MET A 212 17.94 -5.23 -10.76
C MET A 212 18.60 -6.23 -9.83
N CYS A 213 18.15 -6.27 -8.58
CA CYS A 213 18.62 -7.27 -7.63
C CYS A 213 18.03 -8.64 -7.97
N PRO A 214 18.86 -9.71 -8.02
CA PRO A 214 18.39 -11.07 -8.32
C PRO A 214 17.72 -11.72 -7.10
N HIS A 215 16.69 -11.06 -6.58
CA HIS A 215 15.91 -11.51 -5.43
C HIS A 215 14.43 -11.16 -5.65
N PHE A 216 13.59 -12.20 -5.70
CA PHE A 216 12.15 -12.07 -5.91
C PHE A 216 11.39 -12.82 -4.82
N HIS A 217 10.36 -12.19 -4.28
CA HIS A 217 9.40 -12.84 -3.40
C HIS A 217 8.10 -13.10 -4.17
N LEU A 218 7.80 -14.38 -4.44
CA LEU A 218 6.62 -14.79 -5.18
C LEU A 218 5.56 -15.31 -4.23
N SER A 219 4.36 -14.72 -4.30
CA SER A 219 3.22 -15.03 -3.42
C SER A 219 2.40 -16.18 -3.97
N LEU A 220 2.95 -17.41 -3.99
CA LEU A 220 2.29 -18.60 -4.54
C LEU A 220 1.04 -19.00 -3.72
N GLN A 221 1.05 -18.85 -2.40
CA GLN A 221 0.00 -19.16 -1.44
C GLN A 221 -0.27 -20.67 -1.22
N SER A 222 -0.25 -21.50 -2.22
CA SER A 222 -0.43 -22.97 -2.11
C SER A 222 0.25 -23.71 -3.26
N GLY A 223 0.79 -24.88 -2.99
CA GLY A 223 1.29 -25.86 -3.96
C GLY A 223 0.18 -26.80 -4.49
N CYS A 224 -1.09 -26.44 -4.43
CA CYS A 224 -2.20 -27.24 -4.89
C CYS A 224 -3.21 -26.41 -5.68
N ASN A 225 -3.43 -26.76 -6.95
CA ASN A 225 -4.36 -26.05 -7.85
C ASN A 225 -5.79 -26.02 -7.30
N ALA A 226 -6.28 -27.12 -6.70
CA ALA A 226 -7.61 -27.16 -6.11
C ALA A 226 -7.76 -26.15 -4.95
N THR A 227 -6.70 -25.95 -4.17
CA THR A 227 -6.66 -24.95 -3.11
C THR A 227 -6.59 -23.53 -3.68
N LEU A 228 -5.73 -23.28 -4.65
CA LEU A 228 -5.63 -21.97 -5.33
C LEU A 228 -6.97 -21.57 -5.95
N LYS A 229 -7.67 -22.51 -6.60
CA LYS A 229 -9.01 -22.28 -7.15
C LYS A 229 -10.03 -21.89 -6.04
N ARG A 230 -10.02 -22.61 -4.90
CA ARG A 230 -10.89 -22.27 -3.75
C ARG A 230 -10.54 -20.91 -3.14
N MET A 231 -9.28 -20.50 -3.21
CA MET A 231 -8.81 -19.19 -2.77
C MET A 231 -9.15 -18.07 -3.76
N ASN A 232 -9.77 -18.37 -4.91
CA ASN A 232 -10.00 -17.45 -6.01
C ASN A 232 -8.68 -16.79 -6.51
N ARG A 233 -7.63 -17.64 -6.68
CA ARG A 233 -6.33 -17.20 -7.20
C ARG A 233 -6.26 -17.47 -8.70
N SER A 234 -5.78 -16.49 -9.47
CA SER A 234 -5.58 -16.59 -10.92
C SER A 234 -4.35 -17.43 -11.29
N CYS A 235 -3.38 -17.55 -10.38
CA CYS A 235 -2.17 -18.33 -10.58
C CYS A 235 -2.44 -19.82 -10.37
N LEU A 236 -1.98 -20.65 -11.30
CA LEU A 236 -1.97 -22.12 -11.21
C LEU A 236 -0.52 -22.63 -11.18
N LEU A 237 -0.31 -23.86 -10.65
CA LEU A 237 1.04 -24.43 -10.47
C LEU A 237 1.84 -24.55 -11.76
N TYR A 238 1.19 -24.84 -12.89
CA TYR A 238 1.89 -24.94 -14.19
C TYR A 238 2.41 -23.59 -14.69
N THR A 239 1.94 -22.47 -14.12
CA THR A 239 2.48 -21.12 -14.40
C THR A 239 3.65 -20.77 -13.49
N SER A 240 3.95 -21.62 -12.50
CA SER A 240 5.04 -21.43 -11.56
C SER A 240 5.66 -22.79 -11.19
N PRO A 241 6.38 -23.44 -12.12
CA PRO A 241 6.98 -24.74 -11.86
C PRO A 241 7.99 -24.63 -10.71
N SER A 242 7.85 -25.51 -9.71
CA SER A 242 8.81 -25.66 -8.63
C SER A 242 9.51 -27.02 -8.77
N PRO A 243 10.83 -27.10 -8.59
CA PRO A 243 11.55 -28.39 -8.60
C PRO A 243 11.04 -29.40 -7.57
N ARG A 244 10.31 -28.95 -6.54
CA ARG A 244 9.72 -29.80 -5.50
C ARG A 244 8.41 -30.47 -5.94
N ASP A 245 7.79 -29.98 -7.01
CA ASP A 245 6.52 -30.49 -7.49
C ASP A 245 6.68 -31.55 -8.61
N CYS A 246 7.95 -31.90 -8.90
CA CYS A 246 8.33 -32.90 -9.93
C CYS A 246 8.65 -34.29 -9.35
N SER A 247 8.30 -34.56 -8.08
CA SER A 247 8.50 -35.86 -7.42
C SER A 247 7.19 -36.57 -7.18
#